data_cedc507359fa4627f78efdad5eeb3e49
#
_entry.id   cedc507359fa4627f78efdad5eeb3e49
#
_cell.length_a   1.000
_cell.length_b   1.000
_cell.length_c   1.000
_cell.angle_alpha   90.00
_cell.angle_beta   90.00
_cell.angle_gamma   90.00
#
_symmetry.space_group_name_H-M   'P 1'
#
loop_
_entity.id
_entity.type
_entity.pdbx_description
1 polymer ?
#
loop_
_entity_poly.entity_id
_entity_poly.type
_entity_poly.pdbx_seq_one_letter_code
_entity_poly.pdbx_strand_id
1 'polypeptide(L)'
;MTNEQTDTDVGIIGGGPAGASMAAYLAKAGVKCVVFESEIFPRPHVGESLVPSSTRVFRDLDFLRVMEDSKFPRKYGAGWTSAAEAPVYDHDWDGLGELDAHVDGPNLRFEERDQPGVNQIYTYHVDRGKFDLLLLQHANQLGAEVYEGVRVSRVDVNGGPPAVKYNIAGRETGTTCKIVVDASGRRTLLGNQLKIRVRDKVFDQFAIHTWFENYDRTTWNRNESQKDFIFIHFLPISNSWIWQIPITDRITSIGVVTQRKNFAKTRESREEFFWESVGSRPDLLEKLRAADQIRPFREEGDYSYAMQQIVGDRWLMVGDAGRFVDPIFSTGVSIALNSSRFAHRDILGALETGNFTRAAYHTYESTIRRGTKNWYDFIQVYYRLNVLFTYFVTDKRYRLDVLKLLQGDVYDADEPEVLAKMRSMVSVVEESPAHPWHKLLNDLTHDAFRPTF
;
A
#
# COMPACT_ATOMS: atom_id res chain seq x y z
N MET A 1 -12.91 -27.26 -29.01
CA MET A 1 -12.14 -26.09 -28.54
C MET A 1 -11.40 -25.56 -29.76
N THR A 2 -11.78 -24.38 -30.26
CA THR A 2 -11.03 -23.70 -31.30
C THR A 2 -9.72 -23.24 -30.67
N ASN A 3 -8.60 -23.73 -31.17
CA ASN A 3 -7.27 -23.32 -30.74
C ASN A 3 -7.05 -21.87 -31.26
N GLU A 4 -7.53 -20.88 -30.47
CA GLU A 4 -7.33 -19.47 -30.80
C GLU A 4 -5.83 -19.17 -30.71
N GLN A 5 -5.18 -18.98 -31.83
CA GLN A 5 -3.76 -18.68 -31.91
C GLN A 5 -3.54 -17.24 -31.41
N THR A 6 -2.78 -17.07 -30.32
CA THR A 6 -2.37 -15.77 -29.76
C THR A 6 -0.86 -15.66 -29.72
N ASP A 7 -0.32 -14.43 -29.68
CA ASP A 7 1.13 -14.18 -29.64
C ASP A 7 1.74 -14.63 -28.31
N THR A 8 0.97 -14.48 -27.22
CA THR A 8 1.36 -14.87 -25.86
C THR A 8 0.14 -15.41 -25.07
N ASP A 9 0.37 -16.09 -23.93
CA ASP A 9 -0.73 -16.51 -23.05
C ASP A 9 -1.26 -15.33 -22.25
N VAL A 10 -0.35 -14.53 -21.62
CA VAL A 10 -0.75 -13.42 -20.76
C VAL A 10 0.00 -12.13 -21.12
N GLY A 11 -0.75 -11.07 -21.41
CA GLY A 11 -0.22 -9.73 -21.59
C GLY A 11 -0.35 -8.93 -20.28
N ILE A 12 0.74 -8.36 -19.77
CA ILE A 12 0.79 -7.61 -18.50
C ILE A 12 1.13 -6.16 -18.80
N ILE A 13 0.33 -5.21 -18.31
CA ILE A 13 0.50 -3.78 -18.55
C ILE A 13 1.06 -3.12 -17.28
N GLY A 14 2.33 -2.71 -17.34
CA GLY A 14 3.08 -2.13 -16.23
C GLY A 14 4.03 -3.11 -15.57
N GLY A 15 5.28 -2.67 -15.35
CA GLY A 15 6.38 -3.44 -14.76
C GLY A 15 6.65 -3.09 -13.28
N GLY A 16 5.75 -2.35 -12.63
CA GLY A 16 5.84 -2.09 -11.19
C GLY A 16 5.64 -3.35 -10.33
N PRO A 17 5.59 -3.23 -8.98
CA PRO A 17 5.55 -4.39 -8.09
C PRO A 17 4.44 -5.41 -8.41
N ALA A 18 3.25 -4.95 -8.79
CA ALA A 18 2.16 -5.85 -9.19
C ALA A 18 2.47 -6.61 -10.48
N GLY A 19 2.85 -5.89 -11.54
CA GLY A 19 3.11 -6.53 -12.84
C GLY A 19 4.35 -7.41 -12.84
N ALA A 20 5.44 -6.96 -12.21
CA ALA A 20 6.66 -7.75 -12.10
C ALA A 20 6.45 -9.03 -11.26
N SER A 21 5.74 -8.95 -10.11
CA SER A 21 5.43 -10.15 -9.34
C SER A 21 4.44 -11.08 -10.06
N MET A 22 3.46 -10.55 -10.79
CA MET A 22 2.58 -11.35 -11.64
C MET A 22 3.36 -12.10 -12.70
N ALA A 23 4.23 -11.40 -13.43
CA ALA A 23 5.08 -12.00 -14.44
C ALA A 23 5.98 -13.09 -13.85
N ALA A 24 6.57 -12.84 -12.67
CA ALA A 24 7.40 -13.81 -11.98
C ALA A 24 6.61 -15.08 -11.58
N TYR A 25 5.38 -14.95 -11.04
CA TYR A 25 4.53 -16.10 -10.74
C TYR A 25 4.17 -16.90 -11.98
N LEU A 26 3.80 -16.25 -13.07
CA LEU A 26 3.40 -16.90 -14.31
C LEU A 26 4.59 -17.57 -15.00
N ALA A 27 5.73 -16.88 -15.12
CA ALA A 27 6.94 -17.45 -15.70
C ALA A 27 7.46 -18.64 -14.89
N LYS A 28 7.44 -18.57 -13.56
CA LYS A 28 7.80 -19.68 -12.67
C LYS A 28 6.89 -20.91 -12.87
N ALA A 29 5.63 -20.69 -13.28
CA ALA A 29 4.69 -21.74 -13.64
C ALA A 29 4.78 -22.21 -15.11
N GLY A 30 5.73 -21.68 -15.90
CA GLY A 30 5.91 -22.04 -17.31
C GLY A 30 4.92 -21.38 -18.27
N VAL A 31 4.19 -20.35 -17.84
CA VAL A 31 3.25 -19.60 -18.69
C VAL A 31 4.00 -18.56 -19.51
N LYS A 32 3.73 -18.52 -20.82
CA LYS A 32 4.28 -17.50 -21.71
C LYS A 32 3.62 -16.14 -21.41
N CYS A 33 4.37 -15.20 -20.87
CA CYS A 33 3.86 -13.88 -20.54
C CYS A 33 4.79 -12.76 -20.98
N VAL A 34 4.20 -11.61 -21.29
CA VAL A 34 4.91 -10.40 -21.73
C VAL A 34 4.49 -9.21 -20.88
N VAL A 35 5.48 -8.43 -20.43
CA VAL A 35 5.29 -7.19 -19.68
C VAL A 35 5.58 -5.99 -20.59
N PHE A 36 4.63 -5.06 -20.65
CA PHE A 36 4.79 -3.77 -21.34
C PHE A 36 4.92 -2.67 -20.30
N GLU A 37 6.12 -2.13 -20.11
CA GLU A 37 6.41 -1.03 -19.18
C GLU A 37 6.68 0.28 -19.95
N SER A 38 6.03 1.34 -19.54
CA SER A 38 6.10 2.64 -20.21
C SER A 38 7.37 3.42 -19.94
N GLU A 39 8.05 3.14 -18.83
CA GLU A 39 9.27 3.81 -18.39
C GLU A 39 10.48 2.88 -18.53
N ILE A 40 11.67 3.44 -18.44
CA ILE A 40 12.93 2.70 -18.33
C ILE A 40 13.33 2.68 -16.88
N PHE A 41 13.60 1.52 -16.32
CA PHE A 41 14.03 1.37 -14.93
C PHE A 41 15.57 1.50 -14.80
N PRO A 42 16.11 2.00 -13.67
CA PRO A 42 15.40 2.39 -12.45
C PRO A 42 14.67 3.74 -12.58
N ARG A 43 13.49 3.82 -12.01
CA ARG A 43 12.71 5.05 -11.92
C ARG A 43 12.29 5.33 -10.47
N PRO A 44 12.27 6.61 -10.04
CA PRO A 44 11.83 6.94 -8.71
C PRO A 44 10.31 6.74 -8.55
N HIS A 45 9.91 6.21 -7.41
CA HIS A 45 8.51 6.02 -7.03
C HIS A 45 8.36 6.16 -5.52
N VAL A 46 7.13 6.38 -5.03
CA VAL A 46 6.78 6.37 -3.61
C VAL A 46 6.33 4.97 -3.17
N GLY A 47 6.21 4.75 -1.83
CA GLY A 47 5.86 3.45 -1.26
C GLY A 47 7.11 2.66 -0.86
N GLU A 48 7.93 3.29 -0.02
CA GLU A 48 9.30 2.88 0.33
C GLU A 48 9.37 1.99 1.57
N SER A 49 8.27 1.84 2.31
CA SER A 49 8.19 1.00 3.50
C SER A 49 7.26 -0.17 3.24
N LEU A 50 7.75 -1.41 3.43
CA LEU A 50 6.97 -2.62 3.20
C LEU A 50 6.31 -3.11 4.50
N VAL A 51 5.40 -4.07 4.37
CA VAL A 51 4.81 -4.81 5.49
C VAL A 51 5.12 -6.30 5.37
N PRO A 52 5.12 -7.08 6.48
CA PRO A 52 5.53 -8.49 6.49
C PRO A 52 4.84 -9.38 5.46
N SER A 53 3.58 -9.15 5.12
CA SER A 53 2.88 -9.93 4.07
C SER A 53 3.56 -9.85 2.69
N SER A 54 4.35 -8.80 2.42
CA SER A 54 5.17 -8.69 1.21
C SER A 54 6.29 -9.75 1.17
N THR A 55 6.87 -10.07 2.32
CA THR A 55 7.94 -11.07 2.45
C THR A 55 7.47 -12.46 2.05
N ARG A 56 6.19 -12.78 2.29
CA ARG A 56 5.61 -14.04 1.83
C ARG A 56 5.69 -14.17 0.31
N VAL A 57 5.40 -13.09 -0.42
CA VAL A 57 5.52 -13.07 -1.88
C VAL A 57 6.98 -13.25 -2.32
N PHE A 58 7.92 -12.61 -1.63
CA PHE A 58 9.35 -12.78 -1.94
C PHE A 58 9.81 -14.24 -1.75
N ARG A 59 9.29 -14.94 -0.74
CA ARG A 59 9.53 -16.37 -0.54
C ARG A 59 8.93 -17.23 -1.63
N ASP A 60 7.67 -17.00 -1.97
CA ASP A 60 6.96 -17.74 -3.01
C ASP A 60 7.69 -17.65 -4.38
N LEU A 61 8.34 -16.51 -4.63
CA LEU A 61 9.05 -16.21 -5.87
C LEU A 61 10.56 -16.53 -5.84
N ASP A 62 11.11 -17.06 -4.74
CA ASP A 62 12.56 -17.21 -4.51
C ASP A 62 13.34 -15.87 -4.60
N PHE A 63 12.65 -14.75 -4.39
CA PHE A 63 13.21 -13.40 -4.48
C PHE A 63 13.84 -12.92 -3.17
N LEU A 64 13.66 -13.65 -2.06
CA LEU A 64 14.13 -13.23 -0.75
C LEU A 64 15.66 -13.07 -0.70
N ARG A 65 16.41 -13.93 -1.38
CA ARG A 65 17.87 -13.81 -1.47
C ARG A 65 18.28 -12.50 -2.15
N VAL A 66 17.60 -12.09 -3.20
CA VAL A 66 17.85 -10.81 -3.89
C VAL A 66 17.61 -9.63 -2.94
N MET A 67 16.58 -9.70 -2.11
CA MET A 67 16.31 -8.68 -1.08
C MET A 67 17.44 -8.58 -0.05
N GLU A 68 17.91 -9.71 0.47
CA GLU A 68 19.03 -9.76 1.43
C GLU A 68 20.34 -9.23 0.83
N ASP A 69 20.67 -9.68 -0.37
CA ASP A 69 21.90 -9.26 -1.08
C ASP A 69 21.89 -7.77 -1.44
N SER A 70 20.70 -7.18 -1.57
CA SER A 70 20.50 -5.76 -1.90
C SER A 70 20.78 -4.79 -0.76
N LYS A 71 20.95 -5.31 0.47
CA LYS A 71 21.25 -4.52 1.68
C LYS A 71 20.22 -3.41 1.96
N PHE A 72 18.97 -3.67 1.65
CA PHE A 72 17.88 -2.77 2.07
C PHE A 72 17.78 -2.76 3.60
N PRO A 73 17.49 -1.62 4.24
CA PRO A 73 17.26 -1.56 5.68
C PRO A 73 16.17 -2.53 6.11
N ARG A 74 16.42 -3.29 7.16
CA ARG A 74 15.45 -4.23 7.72
C ARG A 74 14.49 -3.50 8.63
N LYS A 75 13.21 -3.54 8.30
CA LYS A 75 12.14 -2.96 9.10
C LYS A 75 11.64 -3.97 10.12
N TYR A 76 11.91 -3.73 11.40
CA TYR A 76 11.48 -4.60 12.50
C TYR A 76 10.16 -4.19 13.13
N GLY A 77 9.67 -3.01 12.81
CA GLY A 77 8.45 -2.49 13.43
C GLY A 77 8.05 -1.11 12.94
N ALA A 78 7.15 -0.50 13.70
CA ALA A 78 6.65 0.85 13.47
C ALA A 78 6.45 1.58 14.80
N GLY A 79 6.65 2.90 14.79
CA GLY A 79 6.44 3.77 15.93
C GLY A 79 5.60 4.99 15.58
N TRP A 80 4.90 5.51 16.58
CA TRP A 80 4.07 6.70 16.45
C TRP A 80 4.47 7.74 17.48
N THR A 81 4.47 9.00 17.10
CA THR A 81 4.73 10.12 18.01
C THR A 81 3.66 11.20 17.87
N SER A 82 3.36 11.88 18.96
CA SER A 82 2.46 13.03 19.00
C SER A 82 3.11 14.17 19.76
N ALA A 83 2.77 15.43 19.43
CA ALA A 83 3.13 16.59 20.22
C ALA A 83 2.21 16.76 21.46
N ALA A 84 1.01 16.19 21.40
CA ALA A 84 0.06 16.21 22.52
C ALA A 84 0.37 15.06 23.49
N GLU A 85 0.45 15.37 24.78
CA GLU A 85 0.30 14.35 25.80
C GLU A 85 -1.10 13.74 25.62
N ALA A 86 -1.17 12.40 25.41
CA ALA A 86 -2.44 11.75 25.25
C ALA A 86 -3.19 11.77 26.59
N PRO A 87 -4.32 12.44 26.67
CA PRO A 87 -5.07 12.43 27.91
C PRO A 87 -5.68 11.03 28.12
N VAL A 88 -5.29 10.41 29.20
CA VAL A 88 -6.06 9.41 29.92
C VAL A 88 -6.29 8.07 29.19
N TYR A 89 -5.35 7.18 29.40
CA TYR A 89 -5.51 5.75 29.10
C TYR A 89 -6.00 4.94 30.32
N ASP A 90 -6.44 5.60 31.41
CA ASP A 90 -6.71 4.99 32.72
C ASP A 90 -8.16 4.49 32.91
N HIS A 91 -8.98 4.49 31.86
CA HIS A 91 -10.38 4.14 31.98
C HIS A 91 -10.73 2.84 31.28
N ASP A 92 -11.53 2.04 31.93
CA ASP A 92 -12.20 0.85 31.39
C ASP A 92 -13.35 1.28 30.46
N TRP A 93 -13.02 1.66 29.23
CA TRP A 93 -13.96 2.16 28.22
C TRP A 93 -14.86 1.07 27.63
N ASP A 94 -14.48 -0.18 27.76
CA ASP A 94 -15.16 -1.34 27.16
C ASP A 94 -15.74 -2.32 28.17
N GLY A 95 -15.65 -2.02 29.46
CA GLY A 95 -16.14 -2.88 30.54
C GLY A 95 -15.29 -4.14 30.75
N LEU A 96 -14.06 -4.19 30.22
CA LEU A 96 -13.18 -5.37 30.33
C LEU A 96 -12.08 -5.25 31.39
N GLY A 97 -12.10 -4.18 32.19
CA GLY A 97 -11.12 -3.90 33.24
C GLY A 97 -10.07 -2.85 32.86
N GLU A 98 -9.23 -2.49 33.82
CA GLU A 98 -8.17 -1.49 33.63
C GLU A 98 -7.19 -1.90 32.53
N LEU A 99 -6.63 -0.90 31.84
CA LEU A 99 -5.54 -1.10 30.89
C LEU A 99 -4.37 -1.85 31.53
N ASP A 100 -3.93 -2.91 30.91
CA ASP A 100 -2.66 -3.55 31.27
C ASP A 100 -1.49 -2.73 30.72
N ALA A 101 -1.16 -1.65 31.43
CA ALA A 101 -0.29 -0.56 31.04
C ALA A 101 1.21 -0.91 30.88
N HIS A 102 1.59 -2.17 30.83
CA HIS A 102 2.98 -2.59 30.80
C HIS A 102 3.56 -2.84 29.39
N VAL A 103 3.03 -2.20 28.38
CA VAL A 103 3.60 -2.27 27.03
C VAL A 103 4.46 -1.04 26.75
N ASP A 104 5.56 -1.20 26.02
CA ASP A 104 6.54 -0.15 25.63
C ASP A 104 5.96 0.98 24.76
N GLY A 105 4.81 1.56 25.14
CA GLY A 105 4.15 2.65 24.43
C GLY A 105 3.63 2.25 23.04
N PRO A 106 3.40 3.22 22.13
CA PRO A 106 2.74 2.98 20.85
C PRO A 106 3.64 2.34 19.78
N ASN A 107 4.80 1.81 20.13
CA ASN A 107 5.68 1.12 19.19
C ASN A 107 5.32 -0.36 19.09
N LEU A 108 5.25 -0.89 17.87
CA LEU A 108 4.97 -2.30 17.59
C LEU A 108 6.16 -2.97 16.92
N ARG A 109 6.44 -4.21 17.29
CA ARG A 109 7.50 -5.04 16.70
C ARG A 109 6.89 -6.24 15.98
N PHE A 110 7.39 -6.57 14.81
CA PHE A 110 6.87 -7.70 14.04
C PHE A 110 7.19 -9.05 14.68
N GLU A 111 8.21 -9.12 15.53
CA GLU A 111 8.56 -10.32 16.31
C GLU A 111 7.53 -10.71 17.37
N GLU A 112 6.62 -9.81 17.74
CA GLU A 112 5.59 -10.06 18.75
C GLU A 112 4.51 -11.04 18.26
N ARG A 113 4.38 -11.23 16.95
CA ARG A 113 3.42 -12.16 16.34
C ARG A 113 4.01 -12.84 15.12
N ASP A 114 4.06 -14.17 15.16
CA ASP A 114 4.39 -14.96 13.99
C ASP A 114 3.29 -14.83 12.92
N GLN A 115 3.71 -14.55 11.68
CA GLN A 115 2.81 -14.53 10.54
C GLN A 115 3.06 -15.75 9.64
N PRO A 116 2.04 -16.61 9.42
CA PRO A 116 2.18 -17.81 8.59
C PRO A 116 2.74 -17.51 7.20
N GLY A 117 3.78 -18.22 6.80
CA GLY A 117 4.44 -18.09 5.49
C GLY A 117 5.41 -16.91 5.35
N VAL A 118 5.54 -16.05 6.36
CA VAL A 118 6.57 -14.98 6.41
C VAL A 118 7.89 -15.55 6.97
N ASN A 119 7.84 -16.26 8.08
CA ASN A 119 8.95 -16.97 8.72
C ASN A 119 10.18 -16.08 8.99
N GLN A 120 9.97 -14.81 9.29
CA GLN A 120 10.98 -13.85 9.73
C GLN A 120 10.33 -12.69 10.50
N ILE A 121 11.11 -12.07 11.39
CA ILE A 121 10.67 -11.02 12.32
C ILE A 121 10.81 -9.60 11.75
N TYR A 122 11.12 -9.46 10.47
CA TYR A 122 11.30 -8.17 9.78
C TYR A 122 10.78 -8.22 8.35
N THR A 123 10.60 -7.06 7.78
CA THR A 123 10.47 -6.82 6.34
C THR A 123 11.53 -5.78 5.93
N TYR A 124 11.27 -4.95 4.90
CA TYR A 124 12.28 -4.04 4.38
C TYR A 124 11.74 -2.63 4.17
N HIS A 125 12.63 -1.65 4.29
CA HIS A 125 12.48 -0.38 3.61
C HIS A 125 13.25 -0.45 2.29
N VAL A 126 12.76 0.20 1.25
CA VAL A 126 13.33 0.06 -0.10
C VAL A 126 13.46 1.40 -0.81
N ASP A 127 14.57 1.60 -1.49
CA ASP A 127 14.61 2.50 -2.63
C ASP A 127 13.79 1.86 -3.76
N ARG A 128 12.65 2.44 -4.07
CA ARG A 128 11.71 1.92 -5.07
C ARG A 128 12.30 1.84 -6.47
N GLY A 129 13.21 2.74 -6.83
CA GLY A 129 13.93 2.63 -8.11
C GLY A 129 14.69 1.32 -8.21
N LYS A 130 15.47 1.01 -7.18
CA LYS A 130 16.26 -0.22 -7.11
C LYS A 130 15.37 -1.47 -6.94
N PHE A 131 14.41 -1.42 -6.02
CA PHE A 131 13.53 -2.55 -5.74
C PHE A 131 12.69 -2.96 -6.96
N ASP A 132 12.06 -1.99 -7.61
CA ASP A 132 11.19 -2.26 -8.77
C ASP A 132 12.01 -2.85 -9.93
N LEU A 133 13.22 -2.31 -10.19
CA LEU A 133 14.14 -2.85 -11.18
C LEU A 133 14.52 -4.30 -10.90
N LEU A 134 14.94 -4.60 -9.66
CA LEU A 134 15.36 -5.95 -9.28
C LEU A 134 14.23 -6.97 -9.41
N LEU A 135 13.01 -6.59 -9.04
CA LEU A 135 11.84 -7.48 -9.17
C LEU A 135 11.48 -7.72 -10.64
N LEU A 136 11.55 -6.70 -11.49
CA LEU A 136 11.31 -6.82 -12.93
C LEU A 136 12.38 -7.68 -13.60
N GLN A 137 13.66 -7.49 -13.26
CA GLN A 137 14.76 -8.33 -13.73
C GLN A 137 14.59 -9.78 -13.28
N HIS A 138 14.14 -10.01 -12.05
CA HIS A 138 13.88 -11.35 -11.55
C HIS A 138 12.77 -12.05 -12.35
N ALA A 139 11.68 -11.35 -12.66
CA ALA A 139 10.63 -11.88 -13.54
C ALA A 139 11.18 -12.27 -14.92
N ASN A 140 12.05 -11.44 -15.51
CA ASN A 140 12.70 -11.73 -16.78
C ASN A 140 13.62 -12.95 -16.68
N GLN A 141 14.41 -13.09 -15.61
CA GLN A 141 15.26 -14.26 -15.36
C GLN A 141 14.46 -15.56 -15.22
N LEU A 142 13.22 -15.48 -14.72
CA LEU A 142 12.30 -16.63 -14.64
C LEU A 142 11.65 -16.98 -16.00
N GLY A 143 11.83 -16.14 -17.03
CA GLY A 143 11.36 -16.40 -18.38
C GLY A 143 10.24 -15.47 -18.90
N ALA A 144 9.84 -14.45 -18.15
CA ALA A 144 8.92 -13.44 -18.65
C ALA A 144 9.61 -12.56 -19.71
N GLU A 145 8.92 -12.27 -20.80
CA GLU A 145 9.39 -11.24 -21.75
C GLU A 145 9.08 -9.86 -21.19
N VAL A 146 10.07 -8.93 -21.24
CA VAL A 146 9.92 -7.57 -20.69
C VAL A 146 10.29 -6.55 -21.74
N TYR A 147 9.39 -5.62 -22.03
CA TYR A 147 9.59 -4.49 -22.92
C TYR A 147 9.44 -3.18 -22.15
N GLU A 148 10.57 -2.53 -21.85
CA GLU A 148 10.60 -1.19 -21.24
C GLU A 148 10.51 -0.11 -22.31
N GLY A 149 10.02 1.07 -21.95
CA GLY A 149 9.79 2.19 -22.87
C GLY A 149 8.59 1.98 -23.80
N VAL A 150 7.78 0.94 -23.58
CA VAL A 150 6.62 0.60 -24.41
C VAL A 150 5.33 0.98 -23.69
N ARG A 151 4.74 2.10 -24.09
CA ARG A 151 3.48 2.59 -23.51
C ARG A 151 2.28 1.98 -24.20
N VAL A 152 1.53 1.18 -23.48
CA VAL A 152 0.22 0.69 -23.93
C VAL A 152 -0.77 1.86 -24.00
N SER A 153 -1.42 2.01 -25.15
CA SER A 153 -2.41 3.06 -25.41
C SER A 153 -3.83 2.61 -25.06
N ARG A 154 -4.17 1.38 -25.41
CA ARG A 154 -5.49 0.75 -25.15
C ARG A 154 -5.41 -0.75 -25.19
N VAL A 155 -6.44 -1.41 -24.68
CA VAL A 155 -6.67 -2.86 -24.82
C VAL A 155 -8.01 -3.08 -25.48
N ASP A 156 -8.04 -3.89 -26.53
CA ASP A 156 -9.30 -4.37 -27.08
C ASP A 156 -9.69 -5.64 -26.33
N VAL A 157 -10.77 -5.57 -25.58
CA VAL A 157 -11.30 -6.70 -24.77
C VAL A 157 -12.63 -7.22 -25.31
N ASN A 158 -13.06 -6.75 -26.48
CA ASN A 158 -14.35 -7.12 -27.05
C ASN A 158 -14.24 -8.28 -28.04
N GLY A 159 -14.99 -9.34 -27.81
CA GLY A 159 -15.33 -10.34 -28.81
C GLY A 159 -14.28 -11.42 -29.11
N GLY A 160 -13.30 -11.65 -28.24
CA GLY A 160 -12.29 -12.70 -28.43
C GLY A 160 -11.02 -12.52 -27.60
N PRO A 161 -9.89 -13.09 -28.00
CA PRO A 161 -8.61 -12.84 -27.35
C PRO A 161 -8.27 -11.35 -27.29
N PRO A 162 -7.91 -10.81 -26.11
CA PRO A 162 -7.55 -9.40 -25.97
C PRO A 162 -6.37 -9.00 -26.86
N ALA A 163 -6.41 -7.78 -27.38
CA ALA A 163 -5.31 -7.18 -28.11
C ALA A 163 -4.77 -5.95 -27.38
N VAL A 164 -3.53 -6.04 -26.90
CA VAL A 164 -2.80 -4.93 -26.25
C VAL A 164 -2.22 -4.05 -27.35
N LYS A 165 -2.62 -2.76 -27.42
CA LYS A 165 -2.18 -1.80 -28.45
C LYS A 165 -1.17 -0.82 -27.87
N TYR A 166 -0.08 -0.60 -28.62
CA TYR A 166 1.02 0.30 -28.25
C TYR A 166 1.70 0.88 -29.49
N ASN A 167 2.54 1.90 -29.29
CA ASN A 167 3.28 2.54 -30.37
C ASN A 167 4.78 2.21 -30.27
N ILE A 168 5.37 1.80 -31.38
CA ILE A 168 6.82 1.68 -31.54
C ILE A 168 7.23 2.53 -32.74
N ALA A 169 8.19 3.43 -32.56
CA ALA A 169 8.72 4.31 -33.61
C ALA A 169 7.61 5.04 -34.39
N GLY A 170 6.57 5.50 -33.72
CA GLY A 170 5.44 6.22 -34.31
C GLY A 170 4.41 5.34 -35.04
N ARG A 171 4.56 4.02 -35.02
CA ARG A 171 3.60 3.07 -35.60
C ARG A 171 2.81 2.36 -34.52
N GLU A 172 1.47 2.38 -34.64
CA GLU A 172 0.62 1.55 -33.79
C GLU A 172 0.80 0.09 -34.18
N THR A 173 1.03 -0.73 -33.16
CA THR A 173 1.13 -2.19 -33.28
C THR A 173 0.38 -2.83 -32.11
N GLY A 174 0.39 -4.14 -31.98
CA GLY A 174 -0.26 -4.82 -30.88
C GLY A 174 0.16 -6.27 -30.75
N THR A 175 -0.11 -6.80 -29.55
CA THR A 175 0.11 -8.20 -29.17
C THR A 175 -1.22 -8.80 -28.74
N THR A 176 -1.58 -9.95 -29.26
CA THR A 176 -2.76 -10.72 -28.84
C THR A 176 -2.39 -11.66 -27.69
N CYS A 177 -3.30 -11.81 -26.72
CA CYS A 177 -3.10 -12.70 -25.59
C CYS A 177 -4.41 -13.41 -25.21
N LYS A 178 -4.31 -14.52 -24.47
CA LYS A 178 -5.50 -15.21 -23.96
C LYS A 178 -6.14 -14.44 -22.81
N ILE A 179 -5.28 -13.81 -21.97
CA ILE A 179 -5.66 -13.02 -20.81
C ILE A 179 -4.82 -11.75 -20.78
N VAL A 180 -5.42 -10.60 -20.41
CA VAL A 180 -4.70 -9.37 -20.10
C VAL A 180 -4.79 -9.05 -18.62
N VAL A 181 -3.65 -8.63 -18.05
CA VAL A 181 -3.53 -8.14 -16.67
C VAL A 181 -3.20 -6.65 -16.70
N ASP A 182 -4.11 -5.82 -16.19
CA ASP A 182 -3.83 -4.40 -15.96
C ASP A 182 -3.12 -4.22 -14.61
N ALA A 183 -1.82 -3.97 -14.66
CA ALA A 183 -0.95 -3.61 -13.55
C ALA A 183 -0.40 -2.19 -13.72
N SER A 184 -1.12 -1.32 -14.46
CA SER A 184 -0.67 0.03 -14.83
C SER A 184 -0.64 1.04 -13.67
N GLY A 185 -0.81 0.55 -12.43
CA GLY A 185 -0.76 1.36 -11.24
C GLY A 185 -1.88 2.43 -11.23
N ARG A 186 -1.58 3.60 -10.70
CA ARG A 186 -2.55 4.71 -10.58
C ARG A 186 -3.06 5.26 -11.92
N ARG A 187 -2.40 4.89 -13.03
CA ARG A 187 -2.90 5.19 -14.38
C ARG A 187 -4.21 4.47 -14.68
N THR A 188 -4.45 3.30 -14.07
CA THR A 188 -5.71 2.53 -14.18
C THR A 188 -6.20 2.44 -15.63
N LEU A 189 -5.39 1.85 -16.53
CA LEU A 189 -5.65 1.87 -17.98
C LEU A 189 -7.07 1.36 -18.31
N LEU A 190 -7.37 0.13 -17.89
CA LEU A 190 -8.70 -0.47 -18.13
C LEU A 190 -9.79 0.26 -17.32
N GLY A 191 -9.50 0.70 -16.09
CA GLY A 191 -10.44 1.46 -15.27
C GLY A 191 -10.93 2.74 -15.96
N ASN A 192 -10.01 3.46 -16.59
CA ASN A 192 -10.32 4.67 -17.35
C ASN A 192 -10.98 4.34 -18.69
N GLN A 193 -10.47 3.33 -19.42
CA GLN A 193 -11.03 2.90 -20.71
C GLN A 193 -12.49 2.44 -20.58
N LEU A 194 -12.77 1.63 -19.55
CA LEU A 194 -14.11 1.10 -19.27
C LEU A 194 -14.99 2.04 -18.46
N LYS A 195 -14.47 3.19 -17.99
CA LYS A 195 -15.16 4.20 -17.16
C LYS A 195 -15.74 3.62 -15.86
N ILE A 196 -15.00 2.72 -15.21
CA ILE A 196 -15.43 2.02 -13.99
C ILE A 196 -14.70 2.49 -12.73
N ARG A 197 -13.83 3.51 -12.85
CA ARG A 197 -13.13 4.11 -11.70
C ARG A 197 -14.08 4.97 -10.88
N VAL A 198 -14.11 4.75 -9.57
CA VAL A 198 -14.89 5.51 -8.59
C VAL A 198 -13.91 6.17 -7.62
N ARG A 199 -13.92 7.51 -7.58
CA ARG A 199 -13.07 8.29 -6.67
C ARG A 199 -13.61 8.20 -5.26
N ASP A 200 -12.73 7.94 -4.30
CA ASP A 200 -13.03 8.10 -2.88
C ASP A 200 -12.92 9.58 -2.49
N LYS A 201 -13.97 10.08 -1.83
CA LYS A 201 -14.02 11.47 -1.34
C LYS A 201 -13.74 11.57 0.15
N VAL A 202 -13.62 10.44 0.86
CA VAL A 202 -13.45 10.41 2.32
C VAL A 202 -12.02 10.76 2.67
N PHE A 203 -11.06 10.04 2.12
CA PHE A 203 -9.66 10.26 2.47
C PHE A 203 -9.09 11.48 1.72
N ASP A 204 -9.21 11.53 0.41
CA ASP A 204 -8.71 12.62 -0.48
C ASP A 204 -7.33 13.15 -0.06
N GLN A 205 -6.41 12.22 0.23
CA GLN A 205 -5.08 12.52 0.74
C GLN A 205 -4.15 13.04 -0.35
N PHE A 206 -3.19 13.83 0.09
CA PHE A 206 -2.14 14.42 -0.72
C PHE A 206 -0.84 14.36 0.07
N ALA A 207 0.28 14.08 -0.60
CA ALA A 207 1.58 14.03 0.05
C ALA A 207 2.59 14.92 -0.65
N ILE A 208 3.47 15.55 0.15
CA ILE A 208 4.68 16.24 -0.31
C ILE A 208 5.86 15.61 0.39
N HIS A 209 6.85 15.18 -0.37
CA HIS A 209 7.97 14.43 0.19
C HIS A 209 9.29 14.69 -0.51
N THR A 210 10.37 14.43 0.21
CA THR A 210 11.74 14.44 -0.30
C THR A 210 12.64 13.51 0.51
N TRP A 211 13.91 13.40 0.15
CA TRP A 211 14.92 12.67 0.90
C TRP A 211 15.90 13.61 1.57
N PHE A 212 16.26 13.26 2.80
CA PHE A 212 17.29 13.93 3.58
C PHE A 212 18.45 12.99 3.84
N GLU A 213 19.68 13.49 3.74
CA GLU A 213 20.88 12.84 4.21
C GLU A 213 21.28 13.43 5.57
N ASN A 214 21.97 12.66 6.40
CA ASN A 214 22.45 13.04 7.72
C ASN A 214 21.34 13.44 8.73
N TYR A 215 20.11 13.03 8.49
CA TYR A 215 19.02 13.18 9.45
C TYR A 215 19.23 12.23 10.64
N ASP A 216 19.22 12.77 11.87
CA ASP A 216 19.31 11.96 13.09
C ASP A 216 18.00 11.22 13.38
N ARG A 217 17.94 9.94 12.97
CA ARG A 217 16.79 9.07 13.21
C ARG A 217 16.68 8.56 14.65
N THR A 218 17.74 8.69 15.45
CA THR A 218 17.81 8.05 16.78
C THR A 218 16.98 8.77 17.83
N THR A 219 16.60 10.01 17.58
CA THR A 219 15.83 10.87 18.51
C THR A 219 14.58 10.20 19.07
N TRP A 220 13.89 9.41 18.24
CA TRP A 220 12.62 8.78 18.59
C TRP A 220 12.78 7.33 19.07
N ASN A 221 14.01 6.84 19.08
CA ASN A 221 14.33 5.49 19.50
C ASN A 221 14.35 5.39 21.02
N ARG A 222 13.64 4.43 21.57
CA ARG A 222 13.76 4.04 22.97
C ARG A 222 14.93 3.09 23.20
N ASN A 223 15.35 2.38 22.15
CA ASN A 223 16.51 1.50 22.14
C ASN A 223 17.06 1.35 20.71
N GLU A 224 18.24 0.79 20.58
CA GLU A 224 18.97 0.64 19.30
C GLU A 224 18.23 -0.17 18.24
N SER A 225 17.39 -1.13 18.64
CA SER A 225 16.62 -1.96 17.71
C SER A 225 15.55 -1.20 16.93
N GLN A 226 15.25 0.05 17.30
CA GLN A 226 14.23 0.88 16.67
C GLN A 226 14.80 1.85 15.62
N LYS A 227 16.11 1.89 15.42
CA LYS A 227 16.75 2.85 14.47
C LYS A 227 16.22 2.73 13.04
N ASP A 228 15.74 1.55 12.66
CA ASP A 228 15.20 1.27 11.34
C ASP A 228 13.67 1.05 11.35
N PHE A 229 12.98 1.53 12.38
CA PHE A 229 11.52 1.59 12.35
C PHE A 229 11.04 2.68 11.37
N ILE A 230 9.87 2.47 10.77
CA ILE A 230 9.12 3.61 10.27
C ILE A 230 8.56 4.37 11.47
N PHE A 231 8.67 5.70 11.45
CA PHE A 231 7.94 6.53 12.40
C PHE A 231 6.86 7.34 11.67
N ILE A 232 5.71 7.41 12.32
CA ILE A 232 4.58 8.25 11.94
C ILE A 232 4.46 9.35 12.99
N HIS A 233 4.62 10.60 12.57
CA HIS A 233 4.55 11.77 13.45
C HIS A 233 3.24 12.49 13.20
N PHE A 234 2.34 12.46 14.18
CA PHE A 234 1.09 13.21 14.11
C PHE A 234 1.33 14.70 14.15
N LEU A 235 0.62 15.42 13.29
CA LEU A 235 0.60 16.87 13.27
C LEU A 235 -0.65 17.41 13.97
N PRO A 236 -0.60 18.63 14.56
CA PRO A 236 -1.77 19.31 15.09
C PRO A 236 -2.69 19.85 13.98
N ILE A 237 -2.58 19.35 12.78
CA ILE A 237 -3.41 19.62 11.61
C ILE A 237 -4.30 18.41 11.37
N SER A 238 -5.61 18.62 11.24
CA SER A 238 -6.59 17.54 11.08
C SER A 238 -6.18 16.57 9.95
N ASN A 239 -6.19 15.27 10.26
CA ASN A 239 -5.88 14.18 9.34
C ASN A 239 -4.51 14.33 8.65
N SER A 240 -3.53 14.93 9.33
CA SER A 240 -2.20 15.18 8.78
C SER A 240 -1.12 14.53 9.63
N TRP A 241 -0.09 14.02 8.96
CA TRP A 241 1.01 13.30 9.59
C TRP A 241 2.26 13.33 8.71
N ILE A 242 3.40 13.01 9.30
CA ILE A 242 4.68 12.89 8.62
C ILE A 242 5.16 11.45 8.69
N TRP A 243 5.65 10.92 7.59
CA TRP A 243 6.43 9.68 7.62
C TRP A 243 7.93 9.97 7.74
N GLN A 244 8.60 9.11 8.48
CA GLN A 244 10.04 8.99 8.56
C GLN A 244 10.42 7.56 8.16
N ILE A 245 11.03 7.38 7.00
CA ILE A 245 11.35 6.06 6.44
C ILE A 245 12.86 5.98 6.15
N PRO A 246 13.61 5.07 6.79
CA PRO A 246 14.99 4.78 6.45
C PRO A 246 15.11 4.22 5.02
N ILE A 247 15.93 4.83 4.16
CA ILE A 247 16.19 4.35 2.80
C ILE A 247 17.57 3.67 2.73
N THR A 248 18.54 4.24 3.43
CA THR A 248 19.88 3.69 3.68
C THR A 248 20.30 4.04 5.11
N ASP A 249 21.51 3.68 5.47
CA ASP A 249 22.07 4.09 6.79
C ASP A 249 22.11 5.62 6.95
N ARG A 250 22.24 6.38 5.86
CA ARG A 250 22.39 7.83 5.85
C ARG A 250 21.18 8.58 5.31
N ILE A 251 20.39 7.97 4.46
CA ILE A 251 19.28 8.61 3.74
C ILE A 251 17.97 8.26 4.41
N THR A 252 17.14 9.27 4.66
CA THR A 252 15.79 9.15 5.21
C THR A 252 14.79 9.82 4.29
N SER A 253 13.72 9.13 3.94
CA SER A 253 12.56 9.71 3.27
C SER A 253 11.65 10.36 4.30
N ILE A 254 11.31 11.61 4.08
CA ILE A 254 10.37 12.40 4.91
C ILE A 254 9.27 12.92 3.99
N GLY A 255 8.03 12.72 4.41
CA GLY A 255 6.90 13.27 3.66
C GLY A 255 5.74 13.65 4.55
N VAL A 256 5.16 14.80 4.26
CA VAL A 256 3.93 15.32 4.87
C VAL A 256 2.76 14.79 4.10
N VAL A 257 1.83 14.13 4.78
CA VAL A 257 0.54 13.70 4.24
C VAL A 257 -0.56 14.55 4.87
N THR A 258 -1.47 15.03 4.05
CA THR A 258 -2.61 15.85 4.49
C THR A 258 -3.79 15.69 3.54
N GLN A 259 -4.98 16.07 3.97
CA GLN A 259 -6.12 16.14 3.06
C GLN A 259 -5.94 17.29 2.07
N ARG A 260 -6.30 17.06 0.81
CA ARG A 260 -6.21 18.07 -0.27
C ARG A 260 -6.85 19.40 0.11
N LYS A 261 -7.94 19.37 0.89
CA LYS A 261 -8.61 20.59 1.38
C LYS A 261 -7.72 21.48 2.27
N ASN A 262 -6.75 20.91 2.97
CA ASN A 262 -5.82 21.66 3.82
C ASN A 262 -4.78 22.37 2.96
N PHE A 263 -4.25 21.70 1.95
CA PHE A 263 -3.31 22.28 0.98
C PHE A 263 -3.97 23.34 0.08
N ALA A 264 -5.19 23.08 -0.40
CA ALA A 264 -5.90 24.00 -1.30
C ALA A 264 -6.27 25.34 -0.66
N LYS A 265 -6.23 25.44 0.68
CA LYS A 265 -6.47 26.72 1.41
C LYS A 265 -5.24 27.61 1.44
N THR A 266 -4.05 27.07 1.17
CA THR A 266 -2.79 27.83 1.16
C THR A 266 -2.52 28.33 -0.27
N ARG A 267 -1.86 29.49 -0.40
CA ARG A 267 -1.33 30.01 -1.66
C ARG A 267 0.16 29.73 -1.81
N GLU A 268 0.68 28.84 -1.01
CA GLU A 268 2.09 28.57 -0.83
C GLU A 268 2.60 27.58 -1.87
N SER A 269 3.91 27.62 -2.08
CA SER A 269 4.62 26.58 -2.83
C SER A 269 4.59 25.26 -2.04
N ARG A 270 4.89 24.15 -2.73
CA ARG A 270 5.03 22.83 -2.11
C ARG A 270 6.03 22.82 -0.97
N GLU A 271 7.15 23.50 -1.17
CA GLU A 271 8.23 23.59 -0.21
C GLU A 271 7.80 24.37 1.03
N GLU A 272 7.17 25.52 0.86
CA GLU A 272 6.64 26.33 1.97
C GLU A 272 5.63 25.53 2.79
N PHE A 273 4.67 24.88 2.14
CA PHE A 273 3.69 24.02 2.83
C PHE A 273 4.35 22.88 3.60
N PHE A 274 5.37 22.23 3.02
CA PHE A 274 6.13 21.18 3.71
C PHE A 274 6.75 21.73 4.99
N TRP A 275 7.51 22.82 4.89
CA TRP A 275 8.22 23.39 6.03
C TRP A 275 7.29 24.00 7.10
N GLU A 276 6.15 24.57 6.71
CA GLU A 276 5.13 25.01 7.67
C GLU A 276 4.49 23.82 8.41
N SER A 277 4.15 22.77 7.67
CA SER A 277 3.62 21.56 8.28
C SER A 277 4.59 20.94 9.27
N VAL A 278 5.86 20.84 8.92
CA VAL A 278 6.94 20.39 9.83
C VAL A 278 7.10 21.35 11.00
N GLY A 279 6.98 22.66 10.77
CA GLY A 279 7.09 23.71 11.79
C GLY A 279 6.02 23.63 12.88
N SER A 280 4.89 22.97 12.61
CA SER A 280 3.88 22.66 13.64
C SER A 280 4.39 21.67 14.70
N ARG A 281 5.55 21.03 14.45
CA ARG A 281 6.31 20.15 15.35
C ARG A 281 7.74 20.68 15.48
N PRO A 282 8.02 21.57 16.45
CA PRO A 282 9.35 22.18 16.66
C PRO A 282 10.49 21.15 16.84
N ASP A 283 10.18 20.03 17.50
CA ASP A 283 11.07 18.89 17.71
C ASP A 283 11.53 18.24 16.39
N LEU A 284 10.64 18.12 15.41
CA LEU A 284 10.95 17.63 14.06
C LEU A 284 11.67 18.69 13.22
N LEU A 285 11.21 19.95 13.30
CA LEU A 285 11.77 21.06 12.53
C LEU A 285 13.26 21.24 12.80
N GLU A 286 13.65 21.27 14.09
CA GLU A 286 15.05 21.41 14.49
C GLU A 286 15.94 20.34 13.83
N LYS A 287 15.51 19.08 13.87
CA LYS A 287 16.26 17.94 13.30
C LYS A 287 16.34 18.00 11.79
N LEU A 288 15.24 18.32 11.12
CA LEU A 288 15.23 18.40 9.66
C LEU A 288 16.00 19.59 9.11
N ARG A 289 16.06 20.71 9.84
CA ARG A 289 16.89 21.86 9.47
C ARG A 289 18.39 21.60 9.60
N ALA A 290 18.80 20.63 10.41
CA ALA A 290 20.18 20.19 10.55
C ALA A 290 20.61 19.13 9.50
N ALA A 291 19.67 18.60 8.72
CA ALA A 291 19.90 17.58 7.69
C ALA A 291 19.98 18.19 6.28
N ASP A 292 20.59 17.47 5.35
CA ASP A 292 20.79 17.89 3.97
C ASP A 292 19.68 17.35 3.07
N GLN A 293 18.87 18.21 2.46
CA GLN A 293 17.92 17.80 1.44
C GLN A 293 18.66 17.42 0.15
N ILE A 294 18.48 16.17 -0.32
CA ILE A 294 19.21 15.61 -1.48
C ILE A 294 18.37 15.38 -2.74
N ARG A 295 17.08 15.71 -2.68
CA ARG A 295 16.15 15.62 -3.81
C ARG A 295 15.21 16.84 -3.85
N PRO A 296 14.69 17.23 -5.03
CA PRO A 296 13.57 18.17 -5.09
C PRO A 296 12.32 17.56 -4.44
N PHE A 297 11.45 18.41 -3.92
CA PHE A 297 10.13 17.99 -3.44
C PHE A 297 9.30 17.36 -4.55
N ARG A 298 8.57 16.32 -4.20
CA ARG A 298 7.61 15.63 -5.08
C ARG A 298 6.24 15.62 -4.44
N GLU A 299 5.25 15.60 -5.30
CA GLU A 299 3.85 15.47 -4.92
C GLU A 299 3.32 14.10 -5.29
N GLU A 300 2.45 13.61 -4.42
CA GLU A 300 1.65 12.43 -4.69
C GLU A 300 0.19 12.72 -4.32
N GLY A 301 -0.70 12.46 -5.25
CA GLY A 301 -2.14 12.65 -5.08
C GLY A 301 -2.94 11.53 -5.71
N ASP A 302 -4.26 11.65 -5.69
CA ASP A 302 -5.19 10.63 -6.20
C ASP A 302 -5.00 9.24 -5.56
N TYR A 303 -4.76 9.23 -4.26
CA TYR A 303 -4.49 8.00 -3.54
C TYR A 303 -5.73 7.10 -3.38
N SER A 304 -6.92 7.67 -3.20
CA SER A 304 -8.07 6.89 -2.77
C SER A 304 -9.09 6.74 -3.89
N TYR A 305 -9.25 5.52 -4.39
CA TYR A 305 -10.25 5.14 -5.39
C TYR A 305 -10.50 3.63 -5.40
N ALA A 306 -11.62 3.24 -5.99
CA ALA A 306 -11.97 1.84 -6.23
C ALA A 306 -12.42 1.67 -7.69
N MET A 307 -12.48 0.41 -8.14
CA MET A 307 -13.11 0.04 -9.39
C MET A 307 -14.45 -0.66 -9.12
N GLN A 308 -15.49 -0.32 -9.88
CA GLN A 308 -16.76 -1.04 -9.81
C GLN A 308 -16.58 -2.53 -10.13
N GLN A 309 -15.60 -2.84 -10.98
CA GLN A 309 -15.27 -4.17 -11.43
C GLN A 309 -13.75 -4.28 -11.59
N ILE A 310 -13.13 -5.34 -11.09
CA ILE A 310 -11.68 -5.59 -11.21
C ILE A 310 -11.35 -6.82 -12.04
N VAL A 311 -12.35 -7.57 -12.47
CA VAL A 311 -12.21 -8.73 -13.36
C VAL A 311 -13.31 -8.72 -14.40
N GLY A 312 -13.05 -9.26 -15.59
CA GLY A 312 -14.02 -9.48 -16.65
C GLY A 312 -13.60 -10.64 -17.54
N ASP A 313 -14.31 -10.86 -18.64
CA ASP A 313 -13.93 -11.91 -19.56
C ASP A 313 -12.56 -11.63 -20.16
N ARG A 314 -11.59 -12.52 -19.89
CA ARG A 314 -10.20 -12.44 -20.36
C ARG A 314 -9.36 -11.28 -19.81
N TRP A 315 -9.81 -10.56 -18.77
CA TRP A 315 -9.02 -9.49 -18.17
C TRP A 315 -9.20 -9.39 -16.66
N LEU A 316 -8.16 -8.89 -16.00
CA LEU A 316 -8.17 -8.57 -14.58
C LEU A 316 -7.22 -7.41 -14.27
N MET A 317 -7.47 -6.73 -13.14
CA MET A 317 -6.67 -5.64 -12.62
C MET A 317 -5.97 -6.08 -11.34
N VAL A 318 -4.70 -5.70 -11.17
CA VAL A 318 -3.91 -5.99 -9.97
C VAL A 318 -3.26 -4.73 -9.40
N GLY A 319 -3.03 -4.73 -8.08
CA GLY A 319 -2.44 -3.59 -7.38
C GLY A 319 -3.28 -2.31 -7.54
N ASP A 320 -2.60 -1.18 -7.66
CA ASP A 320 -3.25 0.13 -7.78
C ASP A 320 -4.11 0.27 -9.02
N ALA A 321 -3.92 -0.54 -10.07
CA ALA A 321 -4.82 -0.55 -11.21
C ALA A 321 -6.25 -0.95 -10.81
N GLY A 322 -6.40 -1.84 -9.83
CA GLY A 322 -7.69 -2.26 -9.28
C GLY A 322 -8.17 -1.38 -8.12
N ARG A 323 -7.29 -0.98 -7.22
CA ARG A 323 -7.62 -0.17 -6.06
C ARG A 323 -6.38 0.38 -5.35
N PHE A 324 -6.46 1.65 -4.94
CA PHE A 324 -5.61 2.22 -3.90
C PHE A 324 -6.46 2.70 -2.72
N VAL A 325 -5.98 2.49 -1.49
CA VAL A 325 -6.71 2.88 -0.28
C VAL A 325 -6.10 4.16 0.32
N ASP A 326 -4.94 4.06 0.97
CA ASP A 326 -4.30 5.17 1.68
C ASP A 326 -2.84 4.80 2.03
N PRO A 327 -1.90 5.76 2.11
CA PRO A 327 -0.49 5.47 2.38
C PRO A 327 -0.16 5.15 3.85
N ILE A 328 -1.07 5.42 4.82
CA ILE A 328 -0.75 5.44 6.26
C ILE A 328 -0.11 4.15 6.81
N PHE A 329 -0.57 2.98 6.39
CA PHE A 329 -0.08 1.69 6.88
C PHE A 329 0.75 0.92 5.85
N SER A 330 1.37 1.62 4.89
CA SER A 330 2.23 1.00 3.86
C SER A 330 1.49 -0.04 2.99
N THR A 331 0.21 0.18 2.71
CA THR A 331 -0.68 -0.82 2.11
C THR A 331 -0.43 -1.04 0.62
N GLY A 332 0.01 -0.02 -0.14
CA GLY A 332 0.04 -0.03 -1.60
C GLY A 332 0.87 -1.17 -2.19
N VAL A 333 2.16 -1.28 -1.81
CA VAL A 333 3.02 -2.36 -2.34
C VAL A 333 2.55 -3.73 -1.83
N SER A 334 2.04 -3.81 -0.59
CA SER A 334 1.46 -5.05 -0.06
C SER A 334 0.27 -5.53 -0.88
N ILE A 335 -0.67 -4.64 -1.19
CA ILE A 335 -1.83 -4.95 -2.05
C ILE A 335 -1.34 -5.36 -3.45
N ALA A 336 -0.36 -4.64 -4.01
CA ALA A 336 0.20 -4.93 -5.32
C ALA A 336 0.75 -6.36 -5.41
N LEU A 337 1.61 -6.75 -4.47
CA LEU A 337 2.23 -8.05 -4.41
C LEU A 337 1.23 -9.18 -4.11
N ASN A 338 0.35 -8.97 -3.12
CA ASN A 338 -0.64 -9.99 -2.75
C ASN A 338 -1.75 -10.14 -3.80
N SER A 339 -2.14 -9.07 -4.52
CA SER A 339 -3.08 -9.20 -5.64
C SER A 339 -2.53 -10.15 -6.72
N SER A 340 -1.25 -10.03 -7.07
CA SER A 340 -0.60 -10.94 -8.01
C SER A 340 -0.51 -12.36 -7.46
N ARG A 341 -0.20 -12.52 -6.17
CA ARG A 341 -0.17 -13.80 -5.49
C ARG A 341 -1.51 -14.53 -5.48
N PHE A 342 -2.63 -13.82 -5.44
CA PHE A 342 -3.95 -14.44 -5.52
C PHE A 342 -4.38 -14.64 -6.97
N ALA A 343 -4.23 -13.64 -7.82
CA ALA A 343 -4.71 -13.65 -9.18
C ALA A 343 -4.02 -14.70 -10.07
N HIS A 344 -2.71 -14.96 -9.89
CA HIS A 344 -2.02 -15.95 -10.72
C HIS A 344 -2.65 -17.35 -10.64
N ARG A 345 -3.22 -17.73 -9.50
CA ARG A 345 -3.86 -19.06 -9.32
C ARG A 345 -5.11 -19.20 -10.19
N ASP A 346 -5.95 -18.17 -10.19
CA ASP A 346 -7.14 -18.15 -11.03
C ASP A 346 -6.76 -18.10 -12.52
N ILE A 347 -5.67 -17.36 -12.87
CA ILE A 347 -5.13 -17.33 -14.24
C ILE A 347 -4.66 -18.71 -14.68
N LEU A 348 -3.91 -19.44 -13.85
CA LEU A 348 -3.46 -20.80 -14.15
C LEU A 348 -4.65 -21.74 -14.37
N GLY A 349 -5.65 -21.69 -13.50
CA GLY A 349 -6.89 -22.48 -13.66
C GLY A 349 -7.67 -22.13 -14.94
N ALA A 350 -7.72 -20.83 -15.30
CA ALA A 350 -8.36 -20.39 -16.53
C ALA A 350 -7.61 -20.89 -17.79
N LEU A 351 -6.29 -20.87 -17.77
CA LEU A 351 -5.46 -21.38 -18.87
C LEU A 351 -5.58 -22.90 -19.03
N GLU A 352 -5.60 -23.63 -17.91
CA GLU A 352 -5.75 -25.10 -17.90
C GLU A 352 -7.13 -25.55 -18.43
N THR A 353 -8.19 -24.89 -17.99
CA THR A 353 -9.57 -25.25 -18.35
C THR A 353 -10.04 -24.64 -19.65
N GLY A 354 -9.37 -23.61 -20.17
CA GLY A 354 -9.84 -22.80 -21.30
C GLY A 354 -11.07 -21.94 -20.96
N ASN A 355 -11.40 -21.78 -19.68
CA ASN A 355 -12.49 -20.92 -19.23
C ASN A 355 -11.95 -19.52 -18.89
N PHE A 356 -12.20 -18.55 -19.76
CA PHE A 356 -11.75 -17.17 -19.61
C PHE A 356 -12.89 -16.20 -19.24
N THR A 357 -14.02 -16.71 -18.80
CA THR A 357 -15.12 -15.86 -18.35
C THR A 357 -14.80 -15.19 -17.00
N ARG A 358 -15.46 -14.10 -16.68
CA ARG A 358 -15.33 -13.40 -15.40
C ARG A 358 -15.40 -14.35 -14.19
N ALA A 359 -16.24 -15.39 -14.27
CA ALA A 359 -16.42 -16.34 -13.18
C ALA A 359 -15.14 -17.13 -12.84
N ALA A 360 -14.22 -17.30 -13.78
CA ALA A 360 -12.95 -17.98 -13.56
C ALA A 360 -12.03 -17.24 -12.59
N TYR A 361 -12.25 -15.94 -12.35
CA TYR A 361 -11.43 -15.08 -11.48
C TYR A 361 -12.13 -14.73 -10.16
N HIS A 362 -13.18 -15.46 -9.79
CA HIS A 362 -14.00 -15.16 -8.61
C HIS A 362 -13.22 -15.27 -7.29
N THR A 363 -12.32 -16.26 -7.16
CA THR A 363 -11.53 -16.45 -5.93
C THR A 363 -10.60 -15.27 -5.69
N TYR A 364 -9.93 -14.80 -6.73
CA TYR A 364 -9.13 -13.60 -6.70
C TYR A 364 -9.98 -12.38 -6.31
N GLU A 365 -11.08 -12.12 -7.06
CA GLU A 365 -11.94 -10.95 -6.85
C GLU A 365 -12.45 -10.89 -5.41
N SER A 366 -12.98 -11.99 -4.88
CA SER A 366 -13.53 -12.06 -3.53
C SER A 366 -12.45 -11.84 -2.45
N THR A 367 -11.29 -12.47 -2.62
CA THR A 367 -10.20 -12.40 -1.65
C THR A 367 -9.60 -10.98 -1.59
N ILE A 368 -9.31 -10.36 -2.74
CA ILE A 368 -8.70 -9.04 -2.75
C ILE A 368 -9.67 -7.95 -2.29
N ARG A 369 -10.96 -8.05 -2.64
CA ARG A 369 -11.99 -7.12 -2.16
C ARG A 369 -12.15 -7.19 -0.65
N ARG A 370 -12.17 -8.39 -0.06
CA ARG A 370 -12.20 -8.58 1.39
C ARG A 370 -11.01 -7.91 2.08
N GLY A 371 -9.79 -8.20 1.67
CA GLY A 371 -8.60 -7.64 2.29
C GLY A 371 -8.51 -6.11 2.13
N THR A 372 -8.85 -5.58 0.95
CA THR A 372 -8.87 -4.13 0.73
C THR A 372 -9.98 -3.42 1.49
N LYS A 373 -11.13 -4.09 1.71
CA LYS A 373 -12.18 -3.59 2.60
C LYS A 373 -11.70 -3.52 4.05
N ASN A 374 -11.06 -4.57 4.55
CA ASN A 374 -10.52 -4.60 5.91
C ASN A 374 -9.47 -3.49 6.11
N TRP A 375 -8.59 -3.26 5.14
CA TRP A 375 -7.67 -2.12 5.15
C TRP A 375 -8.41 -0.79 5.18
N TYR A 376 -9.42 -0.62 4.33
CA TYR A 376 -10.20 0.62 4.25
C TYR A 376 -10.89 0.93 5.59
N ASP A 377 -11.59 -0.04 6.16
CA ASP A 377 -12.32 0.11 7.42
C ASP A 377 -11.35 0.40 8.59
N PHE A 378 -10.18 -0.25 8.62
CA PHE A 378 -9.16 0.01 9.63
C PHE A 378 -8.58 1.43 9.54
N ILE A 379 -8.29 1.89 8.33
CA ILE A 379 -7.78 3.24 8.09
C ILE A 379 -8.85 4.30 8.41
N GLN A 380 -10.11 4.03 8.10
CA GLN A 380 -11.21 4.92 8.43
C GLN A 380 -11.35 5.12 9.95
N VAL A 381 -11.33 4.03 10.72
CA VAL A 381 -11.33 4.09 12.19
C VAL A 381 -10.13 4.88 12.71
N TYR A 382 -8.94 4.61 12.17
CA TYR A 382 -7.73 5.32 12.53
C TYR A 382 -7.83 6.84 12.33
N TYR A 383 -8.30 7.30 11.16
CA TYR A 383 -8.47 8.72 10.90
C TYR A 383 -9.63 9.34 11.70
N ARG A 384 -10.67 8.58 11.97
CA ARG A 384 -11.84 9.09 12.70
C ARG A 384 -11.52 9.36 14.17
N LEU A 385 -10.75 8.48 14.81
CA LEU A 385 -10.41 8.57 16.23
C LEU A 385 -9.00 7.96 16.48
N ASN A 386 -7.96 8.70 16.17
CA ASN A 386 -6.58 8.18 16.25
C ASN A 386 -6.12 7.80 17.66
N VAL A 387 -6.68 8.41 18.70
CA VAL A 387 -6.40 8.02 20.09
C VAL A 387 -6.82 6.58 20.37
N LEU A 388 -7.89 6.12 19.73
CA LEU A 388 -8.37 4.74 19.84
C LEU A 388 -7.34 3.74 19.32
N PHE A 389 -6.66 4.07 18.23
CA PHE A 389 -5.56 3.24 17.72
C PHE A 389 -4.46 3.07 18.76
N THR A 390 -4.03 4.17 19.41
CA THR A 390 -3.02 4.10 20.48
C THR A 390 -3.51 3.25 21.65
N TYR A 391 -4.77 3.40 22.05
CA TYR A 391 -5.39 2.56 23.08
C TYR A 391 -5.26 1.06 22.74
N PHE A 392 -5.68 0.65 21.55
CA PHE A 392 -5.64 -0.75 21.13
C PHE A 392 -4.21 -1.30 20.97
N VAL A 393 -3.26 -0.46 20.58
CA VAL A 393 -1.84 -0.85 20.44
C VAL A 393 -1.17 -1.00 21.81
N THR A 394 -1.57 -0.25 22.81
CA THR A 394 -0.99 -0.31 24.16
C THR A 394 -1.67 -1.34 25.05
N ASP A 395 -2.86 -1.81 24.72
CA ASP A 395 -3.58 -2.84 25.45
C ASP A 395 -3.20 -4.25 24.99
N LYS A 396 -2.68 -5.09 25.88
CA LYS A 396 -2.26 -6.46 25.56
C LYS A 396 -3.38 -7.34 25.02
N ARG A 397 -4.65 -7.06 25.37
CA ARG A 397 -5.82 -7.81 24.89
C ARG A 397 -6.01 -7.69 23.38
N TYR A 398 -5.64 -6.54 22.80
CA TYR A 398 -5.89 -6.21 21.41
C TYR A 398 -4.62 -6.06 20.56
N ARG A 399 -3.46 -5.86 21.21
CA ARG A 399 -2.19 -5.53 20.57
C ARG A 399 -1.83 -6.46 19.43
N LEU A 400 -1.92 -7.78 19.65
CA LEU A 400 -1.54 -8.77 18.63
C LEU A 400 -2.52 -8.80 17.45
N ASP A 401 -3.80 -8.50 17.69
CA ASP A 401 -4.80 -8.45 16.63
C ASP A 401 -4.63 -7.19 15.77
N VAL A 402 -4.28 -6.04 16.37
CA VAL A 402 -3.89 -4.84 15.62
C VAL A 402 -2.60 -5.09 14.86
N LEU A 403 -1.62 -5.76 15.47
CA LEU A 403 -0.38 -6.13 14.80
C LEU A 403 -0.63 -7.04 13.60
N LYS A 404 -1.59 -7.99 13.68
CA LYS A 404 -2.03 -8.81 12.56
C LYS A 404 -2.44 -7.95 11.37
N LEU A 405 -3.26 -6.92 11.59
CA LEU A 405 -3.67 -5.99 10.52
C LEU A 405 -2.45 -5.24 9.95
N LEU A 406 -1.60 -4.69 10.81
CA LEU A 406 -0.41 -3.93 10.39
C LEU A 406 0.66 -4.78 9.68
N GLN A 407 0.68 -6.09 9.91
CA GLN A 407 1.50 -7.03 9.14
C GLN A 407 0.93 -7.32 7.73
N GLY A 408 -0.27 -6.83 7.42
CA GLY A 408 -0.94 -7.08 6.14
C GLY A 408 -1.65 -8.43 6.05
N ASP A 409 -1.96 -9.05 7.20
CA ASP A 409 -2.67 -10.33 7.31
C ASP A 409 -4.18 -10.07 7.42
N VAL A 410 -4.78 -9.59 6.31
CA VAL A 410 -6.14 -9.02 6.27
C VAL A 410 -7.09 -9.77 5.33
N TYR A 411 -6.64 -10.88 4.71
CA TYR A 411 -7.37 -11.53 3.63
C TYR A 411 -8.17 -12.77 4.05
N ASP A 412 -8.00 -13.25 5.28
CA ASP A 412 -8.52 -14.53 5.78
C ASP A 412 -9.92 -14.46 6.41
N ALA A 413 -10.35 -13.29 6.87
CA ALA A 413 -11.65 -13.07 7.50
C ALA A 413 -12.41 -11.92 6.83
N ASP A 414 -13.75 -12.01 6.80
CA ASP A 414 -14.61 -10.96 6.24
C ASP A 414 -14.50 -9.66 7.05
N GLU A 415 -14.53 -9.76 8.38
CA GLU A 415 -14.22 -8.66 9.29
C GLU A 415 -13.42 -9.20 10.47
N PRO A 416 -12.20 -8.72 10.73
CA PRO A 416 -11.44 -9.04 11.94
C PRO A 416 -12.17 -8.56 13.20
N GLU A 417 -12.22 -9.39 14.27
CA GLU A 417 -12.91 -9.06 15.50
C GLU A 417 -12.44 -7.75 16.14
N VAL A 418 -11.14 -7.51 16.13
CA VAL A 418 -10.56 -6.25 16.64
C VAL A 418 -11.09 -5.05 15.88
N LEU A 419 -11.29 -5.15 14.58
CA LEU A 419 -11.81 -4.08 13.74
C LEU A 419 -13.28 -3.80 14.04
N ALA A 420 -14.09 -4.85 14.20
CA ALA A 420 -15.48 -4.73 14.65
C ALA A 420 -15.58 -4.03 16.02
N LYS A 421 -14.70 -4.40 16.95
CA LYS A 421 -14.62 -3.75 18.27
C LYS A 421 -14.23 -2.28 18.17
N MET A 422 -13.20 -1.94 17.40
CA MET A 422 -12.78 -0.55 17.18
C MET A 422 -13.92 0.29 16.60
N ARG A 423 -14.64 -0.21 15.62
CA ARG A 423 -15.80 0.48 15.01
C ARG A 423 -16.92 0.71 16.01
N SER A 424 -17.23 -0.31 16.83
CA SER A 424 -18.22 -0.19 17.89
C SER A 424 -17.85 0.90 18.91
N MET A 425 -16.58 1.00 19.30
CA MET A 425 -16.12 2.06 20.21
C MET A 425 -16.20 3.44 19.58
N VAL A 426 -15.87 3.59 18.29
CA VAL A 426 -16.08 4.87 17.57
C VAL A 426 -17.55 5.29 17.65
N SER A 427 -18.48 4.37 17.37
CA SER A 427 -19.93 4.67 17.47
C SER A 427 -20.34 5.13 18.88
N VAL A 428 -19.84 4.46 19.92
CA VAL A 428 -20.11 4.87 21.32
C VAL A 428 -19.61 6.29 21.60
N VAL A 429 -18.41 6.63 21.11
CA VAL A 429 -17.84 7.98 21.27
C VAL A 429 -18.65 9.01 20.49
N GLU A 430 -19.09 8.70 19.28
CA GLU A 430 -19.91 9.59 18.43
C GLU A 430 -21.28 9.86 19.06
N GLU A 431 -21.93 8.85 19.63
CA GLU A 431 -23.26 8.94 20.23
C GLU A 431 -23.27 9.60 21.60
N SER A 432 -22.11 9.75 22.26
CA SER A 432 -21.99 10.31 23.60
C SER A 432 -21.18 11.62 23.64
N PRO A 433 -21.80 12.79 23.53
CA PRO A 433 -21.10 14.07 23.65
C PRO A 433 -20.35 14.29 24.96
N ALA A 434 -20.75 13.57 26.03
CA ALA A 434 -20.08 13.60 27.34
C ALA A 434 -18.83 12.73 27.40
N HIS A 435 -18.58 11.88 26.39
CA HIS A 435 -17.43 11.01 26.36
C HIS A 435 -16.13 11.84 26.26
N PRO A 436 -15.08 11.58 27.06
CA PRO A 436 -13.84 12.35 27.05
C PRO A 436 -13.18 12.44 25.67
N TRP A 437 -13.32 11.40 24.85
CA TRP A 437 -12.76 11.37 23.49
C TRP A 437 -13.66 12.00 22.43
N HIS A 438 -14.89 12.38 22.75
CA HIS A 438 -15.81 12.97 21.75
C HIS A 438 -15.20 14.20 21.05
N LYS A 439 -14.50 15.05 21.80
CA LYS A 439 -13.81 16.23 21.27
C LYS A 439 -12.58 15.89 20.38
N LEU A 440 -12.12 14.63 20.40
CA LEU A 440 -10.99 14.15 19.61
C LEU A 440 -11.44 13.52 18.28
N LEU A 441 -12.74 13.40 18.05
CA LEU A 441 -13.27 12.91 16.78
C LEU A 441 -12.87 13.86 15.65
N ASN A 442 -12.25 13.32 14.62
CA ASN A 442 -11.96 14.06 13.40
C ASN A 442 -13.18 14.20 12.51
N ASP A 443 -13.13 15.12 11.56
CA ASP A 443 -14.23 15.47 10.65
C ASP A 443 -14.47 14.49 9.50
N LEU A 444 -13.84 13.31 9.52
CA LEU A 444 -14.14 12.22 8.59
C LEU A 444 -15.53 11.66 8.87
N THR A 445 -16.49 12.01 8.02
CA THR A 445 -17.87 11.59 8.17
C THR A 445 -18.10 10.21 7.58
N HIS A 446 -18.83 9.35 8.32
CA HIS A 446 -19.22 8.01 7.88
C HIS A 446 -20.12 7.97 6.63
N ASP A 447 -20.80 9.09 6.32
CA ASP A 447 -21.89 9.11 5.32
C ASP A 447 -21.41 9.33 3.88
N ALA A 448 -20.14 9.64 3.66
CA ALA A 448 -19.73 10.19 2.39
C ALA A 448 -19.51 9.14 1.29
N PHE A 449 -19.17 7.88 1.64
CA PHE A 449 -18.82 6.90 0.61
C PHE A 449 -18.89 5.47 1.14
N ARG A 450 -19.83 4.68 0.59
CA ARG A 450 -19.72 3.22 0.64
C ARG A 450 -19.08 2.80 -0.67
N PRO A 451 -17.78 2.49 -0.68
CA PRO A 451 -17.19 1.96 -1.90
C PRO A 451 -17.91 0.67 -2.26
N THR A 452 -18.28 0.55 -3.53
CA THR A 452 -18.73 -0.71 -4.08
C THR A 452 -17.55 -1.67 -4.10
N PHE A 453 -17.46 -2.48 -3.07
CA PHE A 453 -16.45 -3.53 -2.96
C PHE A 453 -16.90 -4.78 -3.69
#